data_ba3cfa4624bebb9b86153efbd47555e6
#
_entry.id   ba3cfa4624bebb9b86153efbd47555e6
#
_cell.length_a   1.000
_cell.length_b   1.000
_cell.length_c   1.000
_cell.angle_alpha   90.00
_cell.angle_beta   90.00
_cell.angle_gamma   90.00
#
_symmetry.space_group_name_H-M   'P 1'
#
loop_
_entity.id
_entity.type
_entity.pdbx_description
1 polymer ?
#
loop_
_entity_poly.entity_id
_entity_poly.type
_entity_poly.pdbx_seq_one_letter_code
_entity_poly.pdbx_strand_id
1 'polypeptide(L)'
;MYILYNILILIVLVIFIVPYYTYRLFTEKGFALRFKQSLGCVDEEDIAKVAGKDCVWIHGASVGEIVATSPLVKQIRKEMPERPVLVSAFTVGGYNMAKQIIPEADAIIYFPLDLPFVAESLVKRIHPGVFMPVETELWPNFLRAIRERHIPVMMVNGRISEKSVKNYKYLYGIWDDMLNTVTRFCMQSS
;
A
#
# COMPACT_ATOMS: atom_id res chain seq x y z
N MET A 1 6.70 -14.53 -15.76
CA MET A 1 5.48 -13.69 -15.71
C MET A 1 5.72 -12.30 -15.13
N TYR A 2 6.45 -12.14 -14.02
CA TYR A 2 6.82 -10.80 -13.49
C TYR A 2 7.56 -9.91 -14.49
N ILE A 3 8.42 -10.46 -15.34
CA ILE A 3 9.12 -9.68 -16.38
C ILE A 3 8.09 -9.02 -17.32
N LEU A 4 7.12 -9.80 -17.82
CA LEU A 4 6.07 -9.27 -18.70
C LEU A 4 5.20 -8.22 -17.99
N TYR A 5 4.82 -8.48 -16.74
CA TYR A 5 4.12 -7.52 -15.89
C TYR A 5 4.91 -6.21 -15.72
N ASN A 6 6.21 -6.30 -15.43
CA ASN A 6 7.05 -5.12 -15.24
C ASN A 6 7.25 -4.33 -16.54
N ILE A 7 7.36 -5.01 -17.69
CA ILE A 7 7.39 -4.34 -18.99
C ILE A 7 6.07 -3.60 -19.23
N LEU A 8 4.93 -4.25 -18.98
CA LEU A 8 3.62 -3.63 -19.14
C LEU A 8 3.44 -2.42 -18.21
N ILE A 9 3.81 -2.55 -16.92
CA ILE A 9 3.78 -1.43 -15.98
C ILE A 9 4.67 -0.28 -16.46
N LEU A 10 5.87 -0.57 -16.97
CA LEU A 10 6.76 0.47 -17.48
C LEU A 10 6.14 1.21 -18.68
N ILE A 11 5.49 0.50 -19.57
CA ILE A 11 4.77 1.10 -20.70
C ILE A 11 3.62 2.00 -20.19
N VAL A 12 2.80 1.49 -19.28
CA VAL A 12 1.70 2.26 -18.67
C VAL A 12 2.24 3.48 -17.92
N LEU A 13 3.35 3.34 -17.20
CA LEU A 13 3.99 4.44 -16.49
C LEU A 13 4.44 5.54 -17.48
N VAL A 14 5.14 5.18 -18.54
CA VAL A 14 5.67 6.17 -19.50
C VAL A 14 4.52 6.86 -20.28
N ILE A 15 3.54 6.09 -20.75
CA ILE A 15 2.48 6.61 -21.64
C ILE A 15 1.40 7.36 -20.86
N PHE A 16 1.03 6.90 -19.67
CA PHE A 16 -0.12 7.42 -18.91
C PHE A 16 0.27 8.10 -17.60
N ILE A 17 1.11 7.46 -16.78
CA ILE A 17 1.39 7.96 -15.44
C ILE A 17 2.30 9.19 -15.50
N VAL A 18 3.34 9.19 -16.31
CA VAL A 18 4.24 10.34 -16.42
C VAL A 18 3.50 11.58 -16.92
N PRO A 19 2.73 11.57 -18.04
CA PRO A 19 1.96 12.72 -18.47
C PRO A 19 0.92 13.17 -17.43
N TYR A 20 0.20 12.21 -16.81
CA TYR A 20 -0.78 12.51 -15.77
C TYR A 20 -0.11 13.17 -14.55
N TYR A 21 1.01 12.64 -14.07
CA TYR A 21 1.73 13.21 -12.93
C TYR A 21 2.30 14.59 -13.25
N THR A 22 2.84 14.79 -14.45
CA THR A 22 3.31 16.09 -14.92
C THR A 22 2.18 17.11 -14.90
N TYR A 23 1.02 16.76 -15.46
CA TYR A 23 -0.16 17.63 -15.43
C TYR A 23 -0.59 17.96 -14.00
N ARG A 24 -0.66 16.96 -13.11
CA ARG A 24 -1.09 17.13 -11.71
C ARG A 24 -0.10 17.96 -10.88
N LEU A 25 1.20 17.88 -11.17
CA LEU A 25 2.21 18.71 -10.50
C LEU A 25 1.95 20.21 -10.69
N PHE A 26 1.39 20.60 -11.84
CA PHE A 26 1.07 22.00 -12.14
C PHE A 26 -0.33 22.41 -11.69
N THR A 27 -1.25 21.48 -11.53
CA THR A 27 -2.67 21.78 -11.31
C THR A 27 -3.15 21.49 -9.88
N GLU A 28 -2.46 20.63 -9.12
CA GLU A 28 -2.92 20.19 -7.80
C GLU A 28 -1.92 20.52 -6.70
N LYS A 29 -2.37 21.32 -5.73
CA LYS A 29 -1.56 21.64 -4.53
C LYS A 29 -1.26 20.37 -3.72
N GLY A 30 0.00 20.20 -3.32
CA GLY A 30 0.44 19.03 -2.53
C GLY A 30 0.78 17.78 -3.35
N PHE A 31 0.53 17.79 -4.67
CA PHE A 31 0.86 16.64 -5.52
C PHE A 31 2.36 16.37 -5.62
N ALA A 32 3.22 17.36 -5.39
CA ALA A 32 4.68 17.19 -5.36
C ALA A 32 5.12 16.15 -4.31
N LEU A 33 4.52 16.16 -3.12
CA LEU A 33 4.78 15.16 -2.09
C LEU A 33 4.32 13.76 -2.56
N ARG A 34 3.12 13.67 -3.16
CA ARG A 34 2.61 12.43 -3.75
C ARG A 34 3.59 11.88 -4.79
N PHE A 35 4.07 12.74 -5.70
CA PHE A 35 5.05 12.34 -6.72
C PHE A 35 6.35 11.82 -6.11
N LYS A 36 6.95 12.57 -5.18
CA LYS A 36 8.19 12.21 -4.47
C LYS A 36 8.05 10.85 -3.79
N GLN A 37 7.02 10.66 -2.99
CA GLN A 37 6.81 9.43 -2.22
C GLN A 37 6.38 8.25 -3.09
N SER A 38 5.71 8.49 -4.23
CA SER A 38 5.38 7.43 -5.19
C SER A 38 6.61 6.75 -5.80
N LEU A 39 7.74 7.42 -5.79
CA LEU A 39 9.04 6.88 -6.18
C LEU A 39 9.84 6.30 -5.00
N GLY A 40 9.22 6.13 -3.84
CA GLY A 40 9.84 5.59 -2.63
C GLY A 40 10.66 6.61 -1.82
N CYS A 41 10.67 7.88 -2.23
CA CYS A 41 11.38 8.95 -1.53
C CYS A 41 10.56 9.48 -0.35
N VAL A 42 10.36 8.67 0.67
CA VAL A 42 9.72 9.04 1.94
C VAL A 42 10.74 9.74 2.83
N ASP A 43 10.29 10.74 3.58
CA ASP A 43 11.15 11.52 4.44
C ASP A 43 11.71 10.65 5.59
N GLU A 44 13.00 10.83 5.90
CA GLU A 44 13.71 10.01 6.90
C GLU A 44 13.10 10.15 8.29
N GLU A 45 12.49 11.29 8.60
CA GLU A 45 11.79 11.49 9.87
C GLU A 45 10.59 10.54 10.02
N ASP A 46 9.79 10.36 8.95
CA ASP A 46 8.65 9.44 8.97
C ASP A 46 9.11 7.98 8.99
N ILE A 47 10.18 7.67 8.25
CA ILE A 47 10.79 6.33 8.29
C ILE A 47 11.30 6.01 9.72
N ALA A 48 12.00 6.92 10.37
CA ALA A 48 12.56 6.71 11.71
C ALA A 48 11.52 6.43 12.79
N LYS A 49 10.27 6.88 12.60
CA LYS A 49 9.17 6.59 13.52
C LYS A 49 8.77 5.12 13.52
N VAL A 50 8.94 4.42 12.39
CA VAL A 50 8.37 3.08 12.15
C VAL A 50 9.40 2.00 11.81
N ALA A 51 10.54 2.36 11.23
CA ALA A 51 11.54 1.41 10.76
C ALA A 51 12.21 0.61 11.89
N GLY A 52 12.32 -0.70 11.69
CA GLY A 52 12.97 -1.62 12.64
C GLY A 52 12.24 -1.78 13.98
N LYS A 53 10.99 -1.31 14.10
CA LYS A 53 10.19 -1.34 15.32
C LYS A 53 9.00 -2.30 15.23
N ASP A 54 9.05 -3.25 14.31
CA ASP A 54 7.98 -4.24 14.12
C ASP A 54 6.60 -3.59 13.89
N CYS A 55 6.57 -2.49 13.12
CA CYS A 55 5.38 -1.67 12.93
C CYS A 55 4.24 -2.43 12.22
N VAL A 56 3.00 -2.02 12.48
CA VAL A 56 1.83 -2.42 11.71
C VAL A 56 1.68 -1.45 10.53
N TRP A 57 1.86 -1.94 9.29
CA TRP A 57 1.65 -1.14 8.09
C TRP A 57 0.28 -1.42 7.48
N ILE A 58 -0.60 -0.43 7.51
CA ILE A 58 -1.95 -0.50 6.94
C ILE A 58 -2.00 0.32 5.66
N HIS A 59 -2.53 -0.26 4.58
CA HIS A 59 -2.66 0.41 3.29
C HIS A 59 -4.11 0.44 2.82
N GLY A 60 -4.64 1.65 2.62
CA GLY A 60 -5.91 1.88 1.94
C GLY A 60 -5.73 2.91 0.83
N ALA A 61 -6.20 2.62 -0.39
CA ALA A 61 -5.95 3.47 -1.54
C ALA A 61 -6.77 4.76 -1.55
N SER A 62 -8.03 4.67 -1.15
CA SER A 62 -9.05 5.71 -1.30
C SER A 62 -9.52 6.31 0.03
N VAL A 63 -10.30 7.39 -0.05
CA VAL A 63 -10.95 8.00 1.12
C VAL A 63 -11.82 6.98 1.88
N GLY A 64 -12.63 6.19 1.15
CA GLY A 64 -13.52 5.21 1.77
C GLY A 64 -12.77 4.12 2.55
N GLU A 65 -11.70 3.58 1.98
CA GLU A 65 -10.84 2.59 2.63
C GLU A 65 -10.13 3.16 3.87
N ILE A 66 -9.66 4.40 3.80
CA ILE A 66 -9.04 5.10 4.95
C ILE A 66 -10.05 5.32 6.07
N VAL A 67 -11.30 5.71 5.74
CA VAL A 67 -12.36 5.84 6.74
C VAL A 67 -12.63 4.48 7.40
N ALA A 68 -12.74 3.40 6.62
CA ALA A 68 -12.91 2.05 7.15
C ALA A 68 -11.73 1.57 8.02
N THR A 69 -10.53 2.11 7.80
CA THR A 69 -9.30 1.78 8.53
C THR A 69 -9.24 2.43 9.93
N SER A 70 -9.84 3.61 10.10
CA SER A 70 -9.72 4.40 11.34
C SER A 70 -10.10 3.62 12.62
N PRO A 71 -11.21 2.87 12.69
CA PRO A 71 -11.53 2.08 13.89
C PRO A 71 -10.49 0.98 14.18
N LEU A 72 -9.93 0.38 13.12
CA LEU A 72 -8.89 -0.65 13.24
C LEU A 72 -7.61 -0.06 13.86
N VAL A 73 -7.16 1.10 13.38
CA VAL A 73 -5.97 1.77 13.94
C VAL A 73 -6.17 2.10 15.41
N LYS A 74 -7.34 2.62 15.79
CA LYS A 74 -7.68 2.91 17.21
C LYS A 74 -7.62 1.65 18.08
N GLN A 75 -8.14 0.54 17.58
CA GLN A 75 -8.10 -0.72 18.32
C GLN A 75 -6.66 -1.26 18.43
N ILE A 76 -5.88 -1.23 17.35
CA ILE A 76 -4.47 -1.64 17.37
C ILE A 76 -3.70 -0.80 18.39
N ARG A 77 -3.87 0.52 18.39
CA ARG A 77 -3.20 1.41 19.35
C ARG A 77 -3.57 1.09 20.79
N LYS A 78 -4.81 0.70 21.06
CA LYS A 78 -5.29 0.31 22.40
C LYS A 78 -4.69 -1.02 22.85
N GLU A 79 -4.65 -2.02 21.97
CA GLU A 79 -4.20 -3.37 22.32
C GLU A 79 -2.67 -3.54 22.26
N MET A 80 -2.00 -2.74 21.41
CA MET A 80 -0.55 -2.81 21.16
C MET A 80 0.06 -1.40 21.18
N PRO A 81 0.04 -0.67 22.33
CA PRO A 81 0.46 0.73 22.41
C PRO A 81 1.93 0.96 22.02
N GLU A 82 2.79 -0.02 22.26
CA GLU A 82 4.23 0.07 21.95
C GLU A 82 4.56 -0.17 20.48
N ARG A 83 3.61 -0.71 19.70
CA ARG A 83 3.86 -1.06 18.32
C ARG A 83 3.48 0.11 17.41
N PRO A 84 4.43 0.70 16.64
CA PRO A 84 4.12 1.81 15.77
C PRO A 84 3.14 1.42 14.67
N VAL A 85 2.31 2.38 14.25
CA VAL A 85 1.35 2.22 13.16
C VAL A 85 1.73 3.14 12.01
N LEU A 86 1.98 2.55 10.86
CA LEU A 86 2.17 3.23 9.58
C LEU A 86 0.88 3.11 8.76
N VAL A 87 0.34 4.23 8.34
CA VAL A 87 -0.79 4.26 7.40
C VAL A 87 -0.30 4.78 6.05
N SER A 88 -0.70 4.13 4.97
CA SER A 88 -0.41 4.63 3.63
C SER A 88 -1.67 4.74 2.79
N ALA A 89 -1.71 5.77 1.94
CA ALA A 89 -2.79 6.02 1.01
C ALA A 89 -2.28 6.18 -0.43
N PHE A 90 -3.06 5.75 -1.41
CA PHE A 90 -2.66 5.93 -2.81
C PHE A 90 -3.09 7.28 -3.37
N THR A 91 -4.26 7.79 -2.99
CA THR A 91 -4.81 9.07 -3.48
C THR A 91 -4.51 10.25 -2.56
N VAL A 92 -4.46 11.46 -3.12
CA VAL A 92 -4.30 12.70 -2.33
C VAL A 92 -5.45 12.87 -1.33
N GLY A 93 -6.68 12.55 -1.76
CA GLY A 93 -7.85 12.59 -0.87
C GLY A 93 -7.72 11.61 0.29
N GLY A 94 -7.29 10.37 0.03
CA GLY A 94 -7.04 9.35 1.07
C GLY A 94 -5.96 9.78 2.05
N TYR A 95 -4.85 10.31 1.56
CA TYR A 95 -3.77 10.82 2.41
C TYR A 95 -4.23 11.96 3.33
N ASN A 96 -4.93 12.95 2.77
CA ASN A 96 -5.46 14.06 3.56
C ASN A 96 -6.49 13.58 4.59
N MET A 97 -7.35 12.65 4.21
CA MET A 97 -8.31 12.02 5.11
C MET A 97 -7.58 11.28 6.25
N ALA A 98 -6.55 10.47 5.96
CA ALA A 98 -5.78 9.79 6.98
C ALA A 98 -5.19 10.77 8.00
N LYS A 99 -4.59 11.87 7.55
CA LYS A 99 -4.07 12.93 8.43
C LYS A 99 -5.15 13.58 9.30
N GLN A 100 -6.38 13.65 8.81
CA GLN A 100 -7.48 14.28 9.53
C GLN A 100 -8.10 13.36 10.59
N ILE A 101 -8.26 12.07 10.29
CA ILE A 101 -9.10 11.17 11.12
C ILE A 101 -8.31 10.05 11.82
N ILE A 102 -7.01 9.91 11.54
CA ILE A 102 -6.15 8.87 12.16
C ILE A 102 -4.95 9.54 12.86
N PRO A 103 -5.18 10.37 13.89
CA PRO A 103 -4.10 11.00 14.64
C PRO A 103 -3.24 9.99 15.44
N GLU A 104 -3.74 8.77 15.61
CA GLU A 104 -3.05 7.67 16.29
C GLU A 104 -1.94 7.03 15.44
N ALA A 105 -1.86 7.30 14.13
CA ALA A 105 -0.78 6.81 13.28
C ALA A 105 0.54 7.54 13.57
N ASP A 106 1.64 6.79 13.71
CA ASP A 106 2.98 7.37 13.93
C ASP A 106 3.55 8.00 12.66
N ALA A 107 3.22 7.42 11.50
CA ALA A 107 3.54 7.99 10.20
C ALA A 107 2.40 7.77 9.21
N ILE A 108 2.20 8.75 8.32
CA ILE A 108 1.25 8.68 7.21
C ILE A 108 2.00 9.03 5.94
N ILE A 109 2.02 8.09 4.97
CA ILE A 109 2.77 8.25 3.72
C ILE A 109 1.89 7.98 2.50
N TYR A 110 2.35 8.40 1.33
CA TYR A 110 1.79 7.89 0.09
C TYR A 110 2.36 6.51 -0.22
N PHE A 111 1.51 5.62 -0.69
CA PHE A 111 1.92 4.30 -1.17
C PHE A 111 2.75 4.45 -2.45
N PRO A 112 3.83 3.66 -2.62
CA PRO A 112 4.69 3.76 -3.79
C PRO A 112 4.00 3.24 -5.06
N LEU A 113 4.51 3.62 -6.22
CA LEU A 113 4.20 2.91 -7.47
C LEU A 113 4.75 1.48 -7.40
N ASP A 114 4.01 0.54 -7.97
CA ASP A 114 4.37 -0.88 -7.93
C ASP A 114 5.53 -1.24 -8.87
N LEU A 115 6.62 -0.47 -8.76
CA LEU A 115 7.88 -0.74 -9.44
C LEU A 115 8.77 -1.63 -8.55
N PRO A 116 9.41 -2.68 -9.09
CA PRO A 116 10.09 -3.69 -8.29
C PRO A 116 11.16 -3.10 -7.36
N PHE A 117 12.02 -2.22 -7.87
CA PHE A 117 13.08 -1.59 -7.09
C PHE A 117 12.55 -0.56 -6.07
N VAL A 118 11.43 0.12 -6.36
CA VAL A 118 10.79 1.07 -5.43
C VAL A 118 10.14 0.30 -4.27
N ALA A 119 9.34 -0.71 -4.60
CA ALA A 119 8.70 -1.57 -3.61
C ALA A 119 9.73 -2.24 -2.70
N GLU A 120 10.75 -2.85 -3.30
CA GLU A 120 11.82 -3.54 -2.57
C GLU A 120 12.58 -2.60 -1.63
N SER A 121 12.99 -1.42 -2.12
CA SER A 121 13.73 -0.43 -1.33
C SER A 121 12.91 0.04 -0.13
N LEU A 122 11.63 0.38 -0.34
CA LEU A 122 10.78 0.90 0.73
C LEU A 122 10.46 -0.17 1.77
N VAL A 123 10.10 -1.38 1.35
CA VAL A 123 9.85 -2.51 2.26
C VAL A 123 11.11 -2.86 3.06
N LYS A 124 12.30 -2.83 2.44
CA LYS A 124 13.58 -3.04 3.12
C LYS A 124 13.86 -1.97 4.18
N ARG A 125 13.58 -0.70 3.87
CA ARG A 125 13.84 0.43 4.80
C ARG A 125 12.89 0.39 6.00
N ILE A 126 11.62 0.10 5.80
CA ILE A 126 10.60 0.09 6.87
C ILE A 126 10.66 -1.23 7.64
N HIS A 127 10.72 -2.37 6.96
CA HIS A 127 10.69 -3.72 7.52
C HIS A 127 9.54 -3.89 8.54
N PRO A 128 8.28 -3.82 8.10
CA PRO A 128 7.14 -3.89 9.02
C PRO A 128 7.00 -5.30 9.62
N GLY A 129 6.42 -5.38 10.82
CA GLY A 129 6.08 -6.66 11.44
C GLY A 129 4.87 -7.34 10.82
N VAL A 130 3.97 -6.55 10.21
CA VAL A 130 2.81 -7.03 9.44
C VAL A 130 2.40 -5.98 8.42
N PHE A 131 2.00 -6.45 7.22
CA PHE A 131 1.38 -5.61 6.20
C PHE A 131 -0.12 -5.92 6.09
N MET A 132 -0.96 -4.89 6.16
CA MET A 132 -2.42 -5.01 6.13
C MET A 132 -3.01 -4.22 4.95
N PRO A 133 -3.14 -4.82 3.74
CA PRO A 133 -3.89 -4.21 2.64
C PRO A 133 -5.40 -4.23 2.96
N VAL A 134 -6.06 -3.12 2.67
CA VAL A 134 -7.51 -2.95 2.82
C VAL A 134 -8.20 -3.28 1.50
N GLU A 135 -9.31 -4.00 1.55
CA GLU A 135 -10.09 -4.45 0.39
C GLU A 135 -9.28 -5.33 -0.58
N THR A 136 -9.02 -4.85 -1.80
CA THR A 136 -8.33 -5.60 -2.86
C THR A 136 -7.02 -4.96 -3.30
N GLU A 137 -6.37 -4.22 -2.40
CA GLU A 137 -5.11 -3.53 -2.67
C GLU A 137 -3.92 -4.52 -2.73
N LEU A 138 -3.96 -5.40 -3.74
CA LEU A 138 -2.96 -6.42 -4.01
C LEU A 138 -2.01 -5.96 -5.12
N TRP A 139 -0.83 -5.47 -4.75
CA TRP A 139 0.19 -4.95 -5.64
C TRP A 139 1.30 -5.99 -5.85
N PRO A 140 1.47 -6.56 -7.06
CA PRO A 140 2.33 -7.72 -7.29
C PRO A 140 3.78 -7.58 -6.85
N ASN A 141 4.46 -6.49 -7.24
CA ASN A 141 5.87 -6.27 -6.87
C ASN A 141 6.01 -5.97 -5.37
N PHE A 142 5.05 -5.22 -4.81
CA PHE A 142 5.06 -4.89 -3.39
C PHE A 142 4.86 -6.16 -2.52
N LEU A 143 3.87 -6.99 -2.85
CA LEU A 143 3.64 -8.25 -2.16
C LEU A 143 4.81 -9.21 -2.32
N ARG A 144 5.45 -9.22 -3.49
CA ARG A 144 6.68 -9.99 -3.68
C ARG A 144 7.79 -9.52 -2.74
N ALA A 145 8.02 -8.21 -2.62
CA ALA A 145 9.02 -7.64 -1.71
C ALA A 145 8.73 -7.96 -0.24
N ILE A 146 7.46 -7.99 0.15
CA ILE A 146 6.97 -8.41 1.48
C ILE A 146 7.27 -9.90 1.71
N ARG A 147 6.92 -10.77 0.75
CA ARG A 147 7.14 -12.22 0.82
C ARG A 147 8.62 -12.58 0.92
N GLU A 148 9.47 -11.96 0.11
CA GLU A 148 10.92 -12.21 0.12
C GLU A 148 11.57 -11.87 1.47
N ARG A 149 10.89 -11.11 2.32
CA ARG A 149 11.32 -10.76 3.70
C ARG A 149 10.53 -11.49 4.79
N HIS A 150 9.72 -12.47 4.39
CA HIS A 150 8.90 -13.27 5.31
C HIS A 150 7.96 -12.44 6.21
N ILE A 151 7.56 -11.26 5.74
CA ILE A 151 6.63 -10.38 6.47
C ILE A 151 5.21 -10.94 6.29
N PRO A 152 4.46 -11.17 7.37
CA PRO A 152 3.08 -11.64 7.28
C PRO A 152 2.17 -10.58 6.65
N VAL A 153 1.20 -11.06 5.85
CA VAL A 153 0.19 -10.22 5.21
C VAL A 153 -1.19 -10.60 5.72
N MET A 154 -1.95 -9.63 6.20
CA MET A 154 -3.33 -9.81 6.64
C MET A 154 -4.25 -8.87 5.86
N MET A 155 -4.98 -9.40 4.87
CA MET A 155 -5.99 -8.64 4.16
C MET A 155 -7.15 -8.31 5.10
N VAL A 156 -7.51 -7.03 5.18
CA VAL A 156 -8.61 -6.56 6.03
C VAL A 156 -9.71 -5.95 5.18
N ASN A 157 -10.96 -6.17 5.61
CA ASN A 157 -12.14 -5.71 4.88
C ASN A 157 -12.18 -6.19 3.43
N GLY A 158 -11.61 -7.39 3.16
CA GLY A 158 -11.42 -7.91 1.81
C GLY A 158 -12.75 -8.08 1.07
N ARG A 159 -12.78 -7.62 -0.19
CA ARG A 159 -13.94 -7.75 -1.07
C ARG A 159 -13.50 -8.21 -2.45
N ILE A 160 -13.80 -9.44 -2.80
CA ILE A 160 -13.50 -9.99 -4.13
C ILE A 160 -14.81 -10.23 -4.87
N SER A 161 -15.01 -9.53 -5.99
CA SER A 161 -16.20 -9.74 -6.82
C SER A 161 -15.99 -10.92 -7.77
N GLU A 162 -17.09 -11.62 -8.13
CA GLU A 162 -17.05 -12.71 -9.14
C GLU A 162 -16.48 -12.22 -10.50
N LYS A 163 -16.73 -10.96 -10.86
CA LYS A 163 -16.18 -10.35 -12.08
C LYS A 163 -14.66 -10.22 -11.99
N SER A 164 -14.14 -9.87 -10.82
CA SER A 164 -12.69 -9.80 -10.58
C SER A 164 -12.06 -11.19 -10.76
N VAL A 165 -12.64 -12.24 -10.17
CA VAL A 165 -12.14 -13.62 -10.29
C VAL A 165 -12.05 -14.06 -11.77
N LYS A 166 -13.03 -13.70 -12.59
CA LYS A 166 -13.01 -14.03 -14.03
C LYS A 166 -11.89 -13.32 -14.80
N ASN A 167 -11.60 -12.07 -14.45
CA ASN A 167 -10.55 -11.28 -15.11
C ASN A 167 -9.14 -11.72 -14.67
N TYR A 168 -8.98 -12.22 -13.46
CA TYR A 168 -7.70 -12.69 -12.93
C TYR A 168 -7.17 -13.95 -13.61
N LYS A 169 -8.01 -14.69 -14.34
CA LYS A 169 -7.56 -15.84 -15.16
C LYS A 169 -6.49 -15.48 -16.19
N TYR A 170 -6.42 -14.22 -16.61
CA TYR A 170 -5.40 -13.74 -17.56
C TYR A 170 -4.04 -13.40 -16.89
N LEU A 171 -4.01 -13.30 -15.55
CA LEU A 171 -2.80 -13.06 -14.78
C LEU A 171 -2.30 -14.35 -14.09
N TYR A 172 -2.52 -15.50 -14.74
CA TYR A 172 -2.13 -16.81 -14.21
C TYR A 172 -0.69 -16.80 -13.67
N GLY A 173 -0.50 -17.27 -12.45
CA GLY A 173 0.78 -17.35 -11.74
C GLY A 173 1.15 -16.08 -10.93
N ILE A 174 0.85 -14.85 -11.38
CA ILE A 174 1.05 -13.65 -10.53
C ILE A 174 -0.08 -13.58 -9.50
N TRP A 175 -1.30 -13.88 -9.91
CA TRP A 175 -2.47 -13.89 -9.04
C TRP A 175 -2.33 -14.92 -7.93
N ASP A 176 -1.96 -16.15 -8.30
CA ASP A 176 -1.72 -17.21 -7.32
C ASP A 176 -0.60 -16.84 -6.34
N ASP A 177 0.47 -16.23 -6.86
CA ASP A 177 1.59 -15.73 -6.06
C ASP A 177 1.13 -14.65 -5.05
N MET A 178 0.29 -13.70 -5.47
CA MET A 178 -0.26 -12.66 -4.60
C MET A 178 -1.15 -13.25 -3.51
N LEU A 179 -2.09 -14.13 -3.88
CA LEU A 179 -2.99 -14.78 -2.92
C LEU A 179 -2.24 -15.64 -1.93
N ASN A 180 -1.26 -16.41 -2.39
CA ASN A 180 -0.41 -17.26 -1.54
C ASN A 180 0.50 -16.44 -0.60
N THR A 181 0.72 -15.16 -0.91
CA THR A 181 1.46 -14.24 -0.03
C THR A 181 0.61 -13.79 1.16
N VAL A 182 -0.72 -13.77 1.00
CA VAL A 182 -1.63 -13.35 2.08
C VAL A 182 -1.76 -14.47 3.11
N THR A 183 -1.30 -14.19 4.32
CA THR A 183 -1.32 -15.15 5.45
C THR A 183 -2.72 -15.31 6.04
N ARG A 184 -3.52 -14.24 6.06
CA ARG A 184 -4.88 -14.22 6.61
C ARG A 184 -5.79 -13.32 5.76
N PHE A 185 -7.01 -13.79 5.53
CA PHE A 185 -8.06 -13.06 4.84
C PHE A 185 -9.20 -12.74 5.81
N CYS A 186 -9.39 -11.45 6.12
CA CYS A 186 -10.55 -10.94 6.85
C CYS A 186 -11.50 -10.33 5.82
N MET A 187 -12.42 -11.16 5.32
CA MET A 187 -13.35 -10.79 4.24
C MET A 187 -14.62 -10.14 4.79
N GLN A 188 -15.22 -9.25 4.01
CA GLN A 188 -16.59 -8.81 4.30
C GLN A 188 -17.54 -10.01 4.18
N SER A 189 -18.42 -10.17 5.18
CA SER A 189 -19.55 -11.11 5.05
C SER A 189 -20.56 -10.52 4.06
N SER A 190 -20.99 -11.32 3.09
CA SER A 190 -22.14 -11.03 2.23
C SER A 190 -23.44 -11.08 3.03
#